data_602bbc1111389b3039244d2a102f3651
#
_entry.id   602bbc1111389b3039244d2a102f3651
#
_cell.length_a   1.000
_cell.length_b   1.000
_cell.length_c   1.000
_cell.angle_alpha   90.00
_cell.angle_beta   90.00
_cell.angle_gamma   90.00
#
_symmetry.space_group_name_H-M   'P 1'
#
loop_
_entity.id
_entity.type
_entity.pdbx_description
1 polymer ?
#
loop_
_entity_poly.entity_id
_entity_poly.type
_entity_poly.pdbx_seq_one_letter_code
_entity_poly.pdbx_strand_id
1 'polypeptide(L)'
;MDERQFFTEKSEQRPARFQCPRCRRTNDYSIRWIRRTKKAHVPGGADARDRAMFDKVKDHLVRVDDDVTCKTCGKRFEIPSHRALVFLEELEGLPQDDYDE
;
A
#
# COMPACT_ATOMS: atom_id res chain seq x y z
N MET A 1 10.15 -4.30 20.50
CA MET A 1 10.24 -3.11 19.62
C MET A 1 9.19 -3.22 18.53
N ASP A 2 8.49 -2.13 18.27
CA ASP A 2 7.46 -2.11 17.24
C ASP A 2 8.11 -2.17 15.85
N GLU A 3 7.57 -3.03 14.97
CA GLU A 3 8.08 -3.18 13.62
C GLU A 3 8.10 -1.86 12.85
N ARG A 4 7.17 -0.95 13.12
CA ARG A 4 7.16 0.36 12.46
C ARG A 4 8.42 1.17 12.69
N GLN A 5 9.15 0.89 13.76
CA GLN A 5 10.41 1.58 14.04
C GLN A 5 11.52 1.17 13.08
N PHE A 6 11.35 0.07 12.36
CA PHE A 6 12.33 -0.38 11.38
C PHE A 6 12.26 0.39 10.07
N PHE A 7 11.18 1.15 9.85
CA PHE A 7 10.89 1.79 8.58
C PHE A 7 10.77 3.29 8.70
N THR A 8 11.05 3.97 7.58
CA THR A 8 10.69 5.36 7.37
C THR A 8 9.39 5.34 6.58
N GLU A 9 8.37 6.05 7.05
CA GLU A 9 7.07 6.06 6.40
C GLU A 9 6.87 7.35 5.62
N LYS A 10 6.28 7.23 4.44
CA LYS A 10 5.96 8.36 3.59
C LYS A 10 4.63 8.11 2.90
N SER A 11 3.73 9.08 2.98
CA SER A 11 2.44 8.99 2.29
C SER A 11 2.64 9.18 0.80
N GLU A 12 1.92 8.39 0.01
CA GLU A 12 1.89 8.61 -1.44
C GLU A 12 0.51 8.23 -1.97
N GLN A 13 0.18 8.79 -3.11
CA GLN A 13 -1.07 8.49 -3.81
C GLN A 13 -0.74 7.78 -5.10
N ARG A 14 -1.50 6.73 -5.39
CA ARG A 14 -1.31 5.96 -6.61
C ARG A 14 -2.63 5.86 -7.35
N PRO A 15 -2.60 5.99 -8.67
CA PRO A 15 -3.83 5.87 -9.46
C PRO A 15 -4.31 4.42 -9.48
N ALA A 16 -5.63 4.27 -9.51
CA ALA A 16 -6.27 2.98 -9.63
C ALA A 16 -7.57 3.13 -10.37
N ARG A 17 -8.00 2.08 -11.05
CA ARG A 17 -9.23 2.09 -11.80
C ARG A 17 -10.15 1.03 -11.26
N PHE A 18 -11.36 1.42 -10.87
CA PHE A 18 -12.33 0.49 -10.29
C PHE A 18 -13.69 0.66 -10.94
N GLN A 19 -14.42 -0.45 -11.02
CA GLN A 19 -15.80 -0.45 -11.49
C GLN A 19 -16.74 -0.44 -10.29
N CYS A 20 -17.70 0.47 -10.31
CA CYS A 20 -18.72 0.54 -9.27
C CYS A 20 -19.65 -0.66 -9.38
N PRO A 21 -19.89 -1.39 -8.29
CA PRO A 21 -20.79 -2.56 -8.35
C PRO A 21 -22.26 -2.18 -8.55
N ARG A 22 -22.63 -0.93 -8.30
CA ARG A 22 -24.00 -0.47 -8.44
C ARG A 22 -24.31 0.02 -9.85
N CYS A 23 -23.55 0.98 -10.36
CA CYS A 23 -23.81 1.56 -11.68
C CYS A 23 -22.96 0.95 -12.78
N ARG A 24 -21.97 0.16 -12.40
CA ARG A 24 -21.06 -0.56 -13.31
C ARG A 24 -20.22 0.35 -14.20
N ARG A 25 -20.09 1.61 -13.84
CA ARG A 25 -19.18 2.54 -14.52
C ARG A 25 -17.78 2.41 -13.93
N THR A 26 -16.78 2.47 -14.78
CA THR A 26 -15.38 2.43 -14.37
C THR A 26 -14.85 3.84 -14.32
N ASN A 27 -14.18 4.20 -13.24
CA ASN A 27 -13.58 5.51 -13.06
C ASN A 27 -12.17 5.37 -12.50
N ASP A 28 -11.39 6.44 -12.66
CA ASP A 28 -10.05 6.52 -12.09
C ASP A 28 -10.13 7.15 -10.72
N TYR A 29 -9.38 6.58 -9.78
CA TYR A 29 -9.32 7.04 -8.40
C TYR A 29 -7.89 7.21 -7.97
N SER A 30 -7.67 8.08 -6.98
CA SER A 30 -6.37 8.24 -6.35
C SER A 30 -6.44 7.57 -4.99
N ILE A 31 -5.66 6.54 -4.78
CA ILE A 31 -5.69 5.74 -3.56
C ILE A 31 -4.48 6.07 -2.71
N ARG A 32 -4.72 6.28 -1.42
CA ARG A 32 -3.65 6.63 -0.49
C ARG A 32 -2.95 5.36 -0.01
N TRP A 33 -1.62 5.44 -0.02
CA TRP A 33 -0.74 4.38 0.45
C TRP A 33 0.31 4.96 1.37
N ILE A 34 0.88 4.14 2.22
CA ILE A 34 2.06 4.49 2.99
C ILE A 34 3.21 3.65 2.49
N ARG A 35 4.25 4.33 2.00
CA ARG A 35 5.49 3.66 1.58
C ARG A 35 6.37 3.50 2.79
N ARG A 36 6.70 2.27 3.14
CA ARG A 36 7.59 1.95 4.24
C ARG A 36 8.91 1.49 3.70
N THR A 37 9.94 2.29 3.94
CA THR A 37 11.29 2.01 3.49
C THR A 37 12.15 1.64 4.69
N LYS A 38 12.83 0.51 4.61
CA LYS A 38 13.68 0.02 5.68
C LYS A 38 14.78 1.04 5.96
N LYS A 39 15.00 1.33 7.24
CA LYS A 39 16.05 2.26 7.66
C LYS A 39 17.41 1.69 7.33
N ALA A 40 18.40 2.58 7.19
CA ALA A 40 19.77 2.16 6.90
C ALA A 40 20.39 1.33 8.01
N HIS A 41 19.98 1.60 9.26
CA HIS A 41 20.51 0.92 10.44
C HIS A 41 19.37 0.52 11.36
N VAL A 42 19.57 -0.58 12.08
CA VAL A 42 18.62 -1.01 13.09
C VAL A 42 18.51 0.09 14.16
N PRO A 43 17.28 0.40 14.64
CA PRO A 43 17.10 1.44 15.66
C PRO A 43 17.88 1.13 16.94
N GLY A 44 18.32 2.19 17.64
CA GLY A 44 18.97 2.05 18.93
C GLY A 44 18.05 1.38 19.95
N GLY A 45 18.62 0.59 20.83
CA GLY A 45 17.86 -0.14 21.83
C GLY A 45 17.33 -1.49 21.37
N ALA A 46 17.60 -1.87 20.12
CA ALA A 46 17.18 -3.16 19.60
C ALA A 46 17.99 -4.30 20.23
N ASP A 47 17.30 -5.36 20.62
CA ASP A 47 17.95 -6.57 21.13
C ASP A 47 18.23 -7.54 19.97
N ALA A 48 18.72 -8.75 20.28
CA ALA A 48 19.05 -9.73 19.26
C ALA A 48 17.84 -10.15 18.43
N ARG A 49 16.67 -10.26 19.07
CA ARG A 49 15.44 -10.63 18.36
C ARG A 49 15.02 -9.52 17.40
N ASP A 50 15.11 -8.26 17.85
CA ASP A 50 14.75 -7.13 17.01
C ASP A 50 15.67 -7.04 15.79
N ARG A 51 16.95 -7.29 15.98
CA ARG A 51 17.92 -7.30 14.86
C ARG A 51 17.61 -8.38 13.86
N ALA A 52 17.22 -9.55 14.34
CA ALA A 52 16.85 -10.66 13.46
C ALA A 52 15.59 -10.31 12.65
N MET A 53 14.61 -9.65 13.27
CA MET A 53 13.41 -9.20 12.56
C MET A 53 13.77 -8.13 11.55
N PHE A 54 14.62 -7.18 11.93
CA PHE A 54 15.04 -6.10 11.03
C PHE A 54 15.66 -6.67 9.75
N ASP A 55 16.45 -7.73 9.87
CA ASP A 55 17.10 -8.33 8.72
C ASP A 55 16.11 -9.00 7.76
N LYS A 56 14.93 -9.37 8.25
CA LYS A 56 13.93 -10.07 7.47
C LYS A 56 12.90 -9.16 6.81
N VAL A 57 12.74 -7.94 7.33
CA VAL A 57 11.72 -7.04 6.78
C VAL A 57 12.17 -6.46 5.45
N LYS A 58 11.20 -6.14 4.60
CA LYS A 58 11.44 -5.61 3.26
C LYS A 58 10.64 -4.34 3.06
N ASP A 59 11.11 -3.50 2.15
CA ASP A 59 10.38 -2.29 1.75
C ASP A 59 9.03 -2.69 1.15
N HIS A 60 7.98 -1.96 1.54
CA HIS A 60 6.64 -2.29 1.07
C HIS A 60 5.72 -1.09 1.13
N LEU A 61 4.57 -1.23 0.49
CA LEU A 61 3.47 -0.26 0.52
C LEU A 61 2.30 -0.84 1.28
N VAL A 62 1.66 -0.02 2.11
CA VAL A 62 0.44 -0.41 2.82
C VAL A 62 -0.68 0.52 2.38
N ARG A 63 -1.81 -0.06 1.96
CA ARG A 63 -2.95 0.73 1.52
C ARG A 63 -3.68 1.31 2.73
N VAL A 64 -3.98 2.60 2.65
CA VAL A 64 -4.70 3.31 3.72
C VAL A 64 -6.20 3.31 3.46
N ASP A 65 -6.60 3.49 2.20
CA ASP A 65 -8.02 3.56 1.83
C ASP A 65 -8.60 2.15 1.65
N ASP A 66 -9.78 1.92 2.22
CA ASP A 66 -10.48 0.66 2.08
C ASP A 66 -11.68 0.77 1.14
N ASP A 67 -12.17 1.97 0.91
CA ASP A 67 -13.32 2.21 0.05
C ASP A 67 -13.14 3.50 -0.73
N VAL A 68 -13.98 3.66 -1.75
CA VAL A 68 -14.01 4.87 -2.57
C VAL A 68 -15.47 5.22 -2.86
N THR A 69 -15.70 6.48 -3.24
CA THR A 69 -17.04 6.94 -3.65
C THR A 69 -17.09 7.02 -5.17
N CYS A 70 -18.05 6.35 -5.76
CA CYS A 70 -18.20 6.33 -7.21
C CYS A 70 -18.37 7.75 -7.75
N LYS A 71 -17.56 8.08 -8.75
CA LYS A 71 -17.62 9.42 -9.36
C LYS A 71 -18.87 9.62 -10.22
N THR A 72 -19.53 8.54 -10.61
CA THR A 72 -20.71 8.60 -11.46
C THR A 72 -22.01 8.66 -10.66
N CYS A 73 -22.21 7.70 -9.75
CA CYS A 73 -23.48 7.61 -9.02
C CYS A 73 -23.41 8.06 -7.56
N GLY A 74 -22.20 8.31 -7.05
CA GLY A 74 -22.03 8.75 -5.66
C GLY A 74 -22.08 7.64 -4.62
N LYS A 75 -22.24 6.40 -5.03
CA LYS A 75 -22.27 5.27 -4.10
C LYS A 75 -20.89 4.94 -3.59
N ARG A 76 -20.79 4.78 -2.28
CA ARG A 76 -19.54 4.33 -1.65
C ARG A 76 -19.45 2.81 -1.76
N PHE A 77 -18.30 2.29 -2.17
CA PHE A 77 -18.11 0.86 -2.28
C PHE A 77 -16.68 0.48 -1.86
N GLU A 78 -16.53 -0.75 -1.41
CA GLU A 78 -15.23 -1.25 -1.00
C GLU A 78 -14.33 -1.47 -2.22
N ILE A 79 -13.03 -1.19 -2.03
CA ILE A 79 -12.04 -1.47 -3.07
C ILE A 79 -12.00 -2.98 -3.29
N PRO A 80 -12.22 -3.44 -4.53
CA PRO A 80 -12.33 -4.89 -4.79
C PRO A 80 -11.01 -5.64 -4.69
N SER A 81 -9.88 -4.94 -4.60
CA SER A 81 -8.59 -5.58 -4.48
C SER A 81 -8.36 -6.03 -3.03
N HIS A 82 -7.93 -7.26 -2.86
CA HIS A 82 -7.60 -7.78 -1.52
C HIS A 82 -6.16 -7.50 -1.10
N ARG A 83 -5.36 -6.94 -1.98
CA ARG A 83 -3.95 -6.67 -1.69
C ARG A 83 -3.79 -5.29 -1.07
N ALA A 84 -3.75 -5.26 0.26
CA ALA A 84 -3.51 -4.03 1.00
C ALA A 84 -2.03 -3.84 1.34
N LEU A 85 -1.18 -4.80 1.00
CA LEU A 85 0.26 -4.74 1.22
C LEU A 85 0.96 -5.25 -0.03
N VAL A 86 1.91 -4.46 -0.55
CA VAL A 86 2.66 -4.81 -1.75
C VAL A 86 4.14 -4.54 -1.50
N PHE A 87 4.98 -5.54 -1.67
CA PHE A 87 6.42 -5.35 -1.55
C PHE A 87 6.95 -4.55 -2.74
N LEU A 88 7.91 -3.66 -2.50
CA LEU A 88 8.44 -2.82 -3.57
C LEU A 88 9.10 -3.63 -4.66
N GLU A 89 9.73 -4.75 -4.32
CA GLU A 89 10.33 -5.61 -5.32
C GLU A 89 9.30 -6.19 -6.29
N GLU A 90 8.05 -6.35 -5.84
CA GLU A 90 6.96 -6.79 -6.71
C GLU A 90 6.56 -5.69 -7.70
N LEU A 91 6.57 -4.42 -7.23
CA LEU A 91 6.24 -3.29 -8.09
C LEU A 91 7.24 -3.13 -9.22
N GLU A 92 8.51 -3.35 -8.96
CA GLU A 92 9.55 -3.22 -9.96
C GLU A 92 9.39 -4.20 -11.12
N GLY A 93 8.74 -5.34 -10.86
CA GLY A 93 8.50 -6.33 -11.87
C GLY A 93 7.18 -6.17 -12.62
N LEU A 94 6.37 -5.12 -12.32
CA LEU A 94 5.06 -4.95 -12.90
C LEU A 94 5.01 -3.73 -13.82
N PRO A 95 4.18 -3.79 -14.89
CA PRO A 95 3.95 -2.61 -15.72
C PRO A 95 3.34 -1.48 -14.91
N GLN A 96 3.67 -0.26 -15.29
CA GLN A 96 3.24 0.92 -14.55
C GLN A 96 1.74 1.15 -14.61
N ASP A 97 1.09 0.69 -15.63
CA ASP A 97 -0.33 0.92 -15.85
C ASP A 97 -1.19 -0.29 -15.50
N ASP A 98 -0.68 -1.20 -14.71
CA ASP A 98 -1.35 -2.42 -14.35
C ASP A 98 -2.06 -2.29 -13.00
N TYR A 99 -3.08 -1.44 -12.97
CA TYR A 99 -3.79 -1.15 -11.74
C TYR A 99 -5.20 -1.65 -11.69
N ASP A 100 -5.68 -2.13 -12.80
CA ASP A 100 -7.11 -2.22 -12.96
C ASP A 100 -7.67 -3.58 -12.66
N GLU A 101 -6.94 -4.39 -12.04
CA GLU A 101 -7.44 -5.63 -11.74
C GLU A 101 -8.02 -5.87 -10.49
#